data_6a6470f0b3c7987e7bd3bf69480fd19a
#
_entry.id   6a6470f0b3c7987e7bd3bf69480fd19a
#
_cell.length_a   1.000
_cell.length_b   1.000
_cell.length_c   1.000
_cell.angle_alpha   90.00
_cell.angle_beta   90.00
_cell.angle_gamma   90.00
#
_symmetry.space_group_name_H-M   'P 1'
#
loop_
_entity.id
_entity.type
_entity.pdbx_description
1 polymer ?
#
loop_
_entity_poly.entity_id
_entity_poly.type
_entity_poly.pdbx_seq_one_letter_code
_entity_poly.pdbx_strand_id
1 'polypeptide(L)' 'MKIGNKIKEFRIESGLSQMQLAKAIGVSQKAIDYWERNVNEPKSSYIIALVKVFNITFDEFFLDVN' A
#
# COMPACT_ATOMS: atom_id res chain seq x y z
N MET A 1 -0.87 -13.09 5.12
CA MET A 1 -1.89 -12.04 5.03
C MET A 1 -1.77 -11.36 3.68
N LYS A 2 -2.87 -11.22 2.97
CA LYS A 2 -2.86 -10.69 1.61
C LYS A 2 -3.43 -9.27 1.60
N ILE A 3 -2.56 -8.28 1.63
CA ILE A 3 -2.97 -6.88 1.68
C ILE A 3 -2.77 -6.14 0.35
N GLY A 4 -2.32 -6.86 -0.69
CA GLY A 4 -2.04 -6.24 -1.98
C GLY A 4 -3.24 -5.53 -2.59
N ASN A 5 -4.42 -6.16 -2.51
CA ASN A 5 -5.65 -5.55 -3.02
C ASN A 5 -5.98 -4.26 -2.29
N LYS A 6 -5.74 -4.21 -0.98
CA LYS A 6 -5.99 -3.01 -0.18
C LYS A 6 -5.06 -1.87 -0.60
N ILE A 7 -3.78 -2.19 -0.79
CA ILE A 7 -2.81 -1.19 -1.25
C ILE A 7 -3.27 -0.61 -2.59
N LYS A 8 -3.65 -1.46 -3.52
CA LYS A 8 -4.10 -1.02 -4.85
C LYS A 8 -5.38 -0.20 -4.76
N GLU A 9 -6.37 -0.65 -4.00
CA GLU A 9 -7.64 0.06 -3.85
C GLU A 9 -7.43 1.46 -3.29
N PHE A 10 -6.71 1.59 -2.18
CA PHE A 10 -6.48 2.89 -1.56
C PHE A 10 -5.60 3.78 -2.42
N ARG A 11 -4.64 3.19 -3.14
CA ARG A 11 -3.81 3.94 -4.07
C ARG A 11 -4.67 4.58 -5.17
N ILE A 12 -5.55 3.78 -5.78
CA ILE A 12 -6.43 4.27 -6.85
C ILE A 12 -7.39 5.32 -6.31
N GLU A 13 -7.98 5.08 -5.15
CA GLU A 13 -8.87 6.05 -4.50
C GLU A 13 -8.16 7.36 -4.19
N SER A 14 -6.87 7.28 -3.89
CA SER A 14 -6.05 8.47 -3.62
C SER A 14 -5.59 9.18 -4.89
N GLY A 15 -5.90 8.63 -6.06
CA GLY A 15 -5.51 9.22 -7.33
C GLY A 15 -4.04 9.08 -7.67
N LEU A 16 -3.36 8.08 -7.11
CA LEU A 16 -1.91 7.90 -7.27
C LEU A 16 -1.59 6.76 -8.23
N SER A 17 -0.58 6.98 -9.07
CA SER A 17 0.05 5.88 -9.81
C SER A 17 0.95 5.08 -8.88
N GLN A 18 1.38 3.90 -9.31
CA GLN A 18 2.36 3.13 -8.55
C GLN A 18 3.65 3.93 -8.31
N MET A 19 4.11 4.63 -9.33
CA MET A 19 5.32 5.44 -9.21
C MET A 19 5.15 6.59 -8.23
N GLN A 20 4.00 7.25 -8.26
CA GLN A 20 3.71 8.34 -7.33
C GLN A 20 3.67 7.84 -5.89
N LEU A 21 3.03 6.70 -5.66
CA LEU A 21 3.01 6.10 -4.32
C LEU A 21 4.42 5.71 -3.87
N ALA A 22 5.19 5.11 -4.77
CA ALA A 22 6.57 4.71 -4.47
C ALA A 22 7.40 5.91 -4.02
N LYS A 23 7.30 7.03 -4.74
CA LYS A 23 8.01 8.26 -4.37
C LYS A 23 7.54 8.80 -3.03
N ALA A 24 6.25 8.72 -2.75
CA ALA A 24 5.69 9.26 -1.51
C ALA A 24 6.22 8.53 -0.28
N ILE A 25 6.50 7.24 -0.37
CA ILE A 25 6.95 6.46 0.78
C ILE A 25 8.42 6.01 0.67
N GLY A 26 9.12 6.41 -0.39
CA GLY A 26 10.57 6.18 -0.49
C GLY A 26 10.98 4.77 -0.89
N VAL A 27 10.20 4.13 -1.78
CA VAL A 27 10.54 2.79 -2.31
C VAL A 27 10.52 2.82 -3.83
N SER A 28 10.91 1.71 -4.45
CA SER A 28 10.86 1.58 -5.90
C SER A 28 9.42 1.30 -6.36
N GLN A 29 9.12 1.64 -7.61
CA GLN A 29 7.84 1.27 -8.20
C GLN A 29 7.66 -0.24 -8.22
N LYS A 30 8.75 -0.97 -8.45
CA LYS A 30 8.73 -2.43 -8.46
C LYS A 30 8.27 -3.01 -7.12
N ALA A 31 8.67 -2.37 -6.01
CA ALA A 31 8.20 -2.78 -4.69
C ALA A 31 6.69 -2.65 -4.58
N ILE A 32 6.14 -1.53 -5.00
CA ILE A 32 4.68 -1.32 -4.99
C ILE A 32 3.98 -2.39 -5.83
N ASP A 33 4.47 -2.64 -7.02
CA ASP A 33 3.90 -3.63 -7.91
C ASP A 33 3.90 -5.03 -7.28
N TYR A 34 5.01 -5.42 -6.67
CA TYR A 34 5.12 -6.71 -6.01
C TYR A 34 4.15 -6.83 -4.82
N TRP A 35 4.04 -5.77 -4.02
CA TRP A 35 3.09 -5.76 -2.90
C TRP A 35 1.65 -5.90 -3.39
N GLU A 36 1.28 -5.18 -4.45
CA GLU A 36 -0.09 -5.22 -4.99
C GLU A 36 -0.43 -6.57 -5.58
N ARG A 37 0.56 -7.29 -6.09
CA ARG A 37 0.38 -8.64 -6.62
C ARG A 37 0.59 -9.75 -5.57
N ASN A 38 0.84 -9.37 -4.34
CA ASN A 38 1.11 -10.32 -3.25
C ASN A 38 2.32 -11.22 -3.50
N VAL A 39 3.32 -10.72 -4.25
CA VAL A 39 4.59 -11.42 -4.44
C VAL A 39 5.39 -11.41 -3.15
N ASN A 40 5.37 -10.28 -2.45
CA ASN A 40 5.90 -10.18 -1.10
C ASN A 40 5.09 -9.13 -0.34
N GLU A 41 5.38 -8.98 0.95
CA GLU A 41 4.64 -8.05 1.80
C GLU A 41 5.54 -6.89 2.23
N PRO A 42 4.96 -5.68 2.39
CA PRO A 42 5.71 -4.57 2.95
C PRO A 42 6.03 -4.80 4.43
N LYS A 43 7.17 -4.30 4.86
CA LYS A 43 7.52 -4.28 6.27
C LYS A 43 6.59 -3.36 7.04
N SER A 44 6.53 -3.53 8.36
CA SER A 44 5.66 -2.71 9.23
C SER A 44 5.88 -1.21 9.03
N SER A 45 7.13 -0.78 8.87
CA SER A 45 7.43 0.64 8.67
C SER A 45 6.80 1.19 7.39
N TYR A 46 6.74 0.38 6.35
CA TYR A 46 6.10 0.80 5.10
C TYR A 46 4.58 0.77 5.20
N ILE A 47 4.02 -0.16 5.99
CA ILE A 47 2.58 -0.16 6.25
C ILE A 47 2.17 1.13 6.96
N ILE A 48 2.96 1.57 7.94
CA ILE A 48 2.72 2.84 8.63
C ILE A 48 2.74 4.00 7.63
N ALA A 49 3.72 4.02 6.73
CA ALA A 49 3.82 5.06 5.71
C ALA A 49 2.62 5.03 4.75
N LEU A 50 2.19 3.84 4.35
CA LEU A 50 1.04 3.67 3.45
C LEU A 50 -0.24 4.23 4.07
N VAL A 51 -0.55 3.88 5.31
CA VAL A 51 -1.79 4.38 5.95
C VAL A 51 -1.76 5.90 6.11
N LYS A 52 -0.59 6.48 6.34
CA LYS A 52 -0.44 7.94 6.41
C LYS A 52 -0.70 8.60 5.06
N VAL A 53 -0.11 8.06 3.99
CA VAL A 53 -0.30 8.59 2.64
C VAL A 53 -1.77 8.50 2.24
N PHE A 54 -2.41 7.37 2.53
CA PHE A 54 -3.81 7.15 2.21
C PHE A 54 -4.75 7.91 3.14
N ASN A 55 -4.24 8.45 4.24
CA ASN A 55 -5.04 9.17 5.24
C ASN A 55 -6.18 8.30 5.80
N ILE A 56 -5.83 7.09 6.17
CA ILE A 56 -6.76 6.11 6.74
C ILE A 56 -6.20 5.57 8.06
N THR A 57 -7.04 4.85 8.79
CA THR A 57 -6.62 4.16 10.01
C THR A 57 -6.08 2.77 9.67
N PHE A 58 -5.35 2.17 10.60
CA PHE A 58 -4.94 0.77 10.47
C PHE A 58 -6.16 -0.15 10.36
N ASP A 59 -7.20 0.11 11.15
CA ASP A 59 -8.42 -0.68 11.11
C ASP A 59 -9.04 -0.66 9.73
N GLU A 60 -9.10 0.51 9.09
CA GLU A 60 -9.62 0.64 7.72
C GLU A 60 -8.77 -0.15 6.73
N PHE A 61 -7.42 -0.06 6.90
CA PHE A 61 -6.51 -0.74 5.99
C PHE A 61 -6.65 -2.26 6.07
N PHE A 62 -6.81 -2.79 7.28
CA PHE A 62 -6.88 -4.24 7.51
C PHE A 62 -8.30 -4.80 7.51
N LEU A 63 -9.30 -3.97 7.29
CA LEU A 63 -10.68 -4.45 7.23
C LEU A 63 -10.83 -5.45 6.08
N ASP A 64 -11.45 -6.61 6.36
CA ASP A 64 -11.70 -7.68 5.39
C ASP A 64 -10.43 -8.30 4.78
N VAL A 65 -9.31 -8.18 5.46
CA VAL A 65 -8.07 -8.86 5.06
C VAL A 65 -8.05 -10.25 5.69
N ASN A 66 -7.80 -11.26 4.86
CA ASN A 66 -7.71 -12.65 5.32
C ASN A 66 -6.27 -13.12 5.39
#